data_f5ded410d72708a38042afeec4562674
#
_entry.id   f5ded410d72708a38042afeec4562674
#
_cell.length_a   1.000
_cell.length_b   1.000
_cell.length_c   1.000
_cell.angle_alpha   90.00
_cell.angle_beta   90.00
_cell.angle_gamma   90.00
#
_symmetry.space_group_name_H-M   'P 1'
#
loop_
_entity.id
_entity.type
_entity.pdbx_description
1 polymer ?
#
loop_
_entity_poly.entity_id
_entity_poly.type
_entity_poly.pdbx_seq_one_letter_code
_entity_poly.pdbx_strand_id
1 'polypeptide(L)'
;MKNKLMTLAAILMVTASAFAQDSPLWLRKNSISPDGEQIAFTYKGNIYIVDTDGGLARQITTNPAYDTDPLWSPDGKTIIFASYRNKSKDIYKIPAEGGAPVRLTSHPGNETPMTVLEDGNIIFSASIQQDAQYGDFPGGSQVY
;
A
#
# COMPACT_ATOMS: atom_id res chain seq x y z
N MET A 1 -7.52 -64.90 -1.99
CA MET A 1 -6.56 -63.88 -2.48
C MET A 1 -7.25 -62.63 -3.07
N LYS A 2 -8.53 -62.36 -2.82
CA LYS A 2 -9.28 -61.20 -3.41
C LYS A 2 -9.43 -60.01 -2.46
N ASN A 3 -9.05 -60.07 -1.19
CA ASN A 3 -9.30 -59.01 -0.22
C ASN A 3 -8.10 -58.07 0.08
N LYS A 4 -6.94 -58.34 -0.53
CA LYS A 4 -5.75 -57.48 -0.34
C LYS A 4 -5.63 -56.35 -1.41
N LEU A 5 -6.40 -56.43 -2.50
CA LEU A 5 -6.34 -55.37 -3.55
C LEU A 5 -7.27 -54.19 -3.26
N MET A 6 -8.30 -54.37 -2.45
CA MET A 6 -9.24 -53.28 -2.11
C MET A 6 -8.74 -52.32 -1.03
N THR A 7 -7.78 -52.75 -0.21
CA THR A 7 -7.24 -51.93 0.87
C THR A 7 -6.18 -50.96 0.38
N LEU A 8 -5.57 -51.18 -0.77
CA LEU A 8 -4.54 -50.30 -1.34
C LEU A 8 -5.13 -49.13 -2.13
N ALA A 9 -6.37 -49.24 -2.60
CA ALA A 9 -7.04 -48.17 -3.36
C ALA A 9 -7.66 -47.07 -2.44
N ALA A 10 -7.86 -47.38 -1.14
CA ALA A 10 -8.46 -46.46 -0.20
C ALA A 10 -7.45 -45.47 0.46
N ILE A 11 -6.13 -45.70 0.31
CA ILE A 11 -5.08 -44.92 0.94
C ILE A 11 -4.57 -43.77 0.00
N LEU A 12 -4.96 -43.79 -1.29
CA LEU A 12 -4.47 -42.79 -2.24
C LEU A 12 -5.41 -41.58 -2.44
N MET A 13 -6.46 -41.44 -1.61
CA MET A 13 -7.45 -40.35 -1.73
C MET A 13 -7.42 -39.29 -0.61
N VAL A 14 -6.37 -39.17 0.15
CA VAL A 14 -6.33 -38.18 1.23
C VAL A 14 -5.01 -37.41 1.19
N THR A 15 -4.73 -36.67 0.15
CA THR A 15 -3.82 -35.52 0.22
C THR A 15 -4.12 -34.48 -0.87
N ALA A 16 -5.38 -34.18 -1.15
CA ALA A 16 -5.73 -32.89 -1.69
C ALA A 16 -6.04 -31.98 -0.49
N SER A 17 -5.02 -31.59 0.23
CA SER A 17 -5.11 -30.42 1.10
C SER A 17 -5.41 -29.24 0.19
N ALA A 18 -6.70 -28.88 0.06
CA ALA A 18 -7.10 -27.61 -0.46
C ALA A 18 -6.44 -26.57 0.45
N PHE A 19 -5.32 -26.02 0.02
CA PHE A 19 -4.87 -24.73 0.53
C PHE A 19 -5.97 -23.76 0.14
N ALA A 20 -6.94 -23.57 1.01
CA ALA A 20 -7.80 -22.42 0.95
C ALA A 20 -6.85 -21.21 1.06
N GLN A 21 -6.50 -20.66 -0.07
CA GLN A 21 -5.76 -19.42 -0.13
C GLN A 21 -6.74 -18.37 0.39
N ASP A 22 -6.60 -18.04 1.68
CA ASP A 22 -7.34 -16.95 2.30
C ASP A 22 -6.92 -15.67 1.56
N SER A 23 -7.71 -15.31 0.55
CA SER A 23 -7.47 -14.07 -0.21
C SER A 23 -7.66 -12.91 0.76
N PRO A 24 -6.64 -12.12 1.05
CA PRO A 24 -6.76 -11.01 2.00
C PRO A 24 -7.73 -9.97 1.45
N LEU A 25 -8.95 -9.92 1.98
CA LEU A 25 -10.07 -9.09 1.51
C LEU A 25 -9.82 -7.57 1.64
N TRP A 26 -8.73 -7.15 2.30
CA TRP A 26 -8.46 -5.75 2.65
C TRP A 26 -7.21 -5.18 1.98
N LEU A 27 -6.69 -5.83 0.93
CA LEU A 27 -5.62 -5.25 0.12
C LEU A 27 -6.17 -4.06 -0.68
N ARG A 28 -5.59 -2.90 -0.49
CA ARG A 28 -5.99 -1.67 -1.18
C ARG A 28 -4.75 -0.90 -1.60
N LYS A 29 -4.88 -0.12 -2.69
CA LYS A 29 -3.84 0.79 -3.13
C LYS A 29 -2.47 0.11 -3.16
N ASN A 30 -2.01 -0.21 -4.33
CA ASN A 30 -0.71 -0.84 -4.53
C ASN A 30 0.14 -0.05 -5.52
N SER A 31 1.45 -0.27 -5.45
CA SER A 31 2.45 0.32 -6.33
C SER A 31 3.59 -0.66 -6.48
N ILE A 32 4.05 -0.86 -7.70
CA ILE A 32 5.19 -1.74 -8.03
C ILE A 32 6.47 -0.91 -7.97
N SER A 33 7.54 -1.49 -7.45
CA SER A 33 8.87 -0.88 -7.42
C SER A 33 9.42 -0.62 -8.84
N PRO A 34 10.32 0.35 -9.04
CA PRO A 34 10.84 0.69 -10.36
C PRO A 34 11.55 -0.48 -11.08
N ASP A 35 12.16 -1.40 -10.32
CA ASP A 35 12.78 -2.63 -10.84
C ASP A 35 11.79 -3.76 -11.12
N GLY A 36 10.52 -3.62 -10.67
CA GLY A 36 9.46 -4.61 -10.83
C GLY A 36 9.54 -5.78 -9.84
N GLU A 37 10.45 -5.76 -8.86
CA GLU A 37 10.70 -6.89 -7.97
C GLU A 37 9.82 -6.88 -6.72
N GLN A 38 9.26 -5.72 -6.33
CA GLN A 38 8.49 -5.57 -5.11
C GLN A 38 7.17 -4.82 -5.32
N ILE A 39 6.19 -5.11 -4.46
CA ILE A 39 4.89 -4.44 -4.41
C ILE A 39 4.71 -3.83 -3.03
N ALA A 40 4.51 -2.51 -2.97
CA ALA A 40 4.02 -1.82 -1.79
C ALA A 40 2.49 -1.76 -1.83
N PHE A 41 1.82 -2.02 -0.71
CA PHE A 41 0.36 -2.01 -0.64
C PHE A 41 -0.15 -1.63 0.75
N THR A 42 -1.41 -1.19 0.81
CA THR A 42 -2.10 -0.91 2.07
C THR A 42 -2.88 -2.14 2.54
N TYR A 43 -2.66 -2.55 3.78
CA TYR A 43 -3.45 -3.58 4.45
C TYR A 43 -3.77 -3.16 5.88
N LYS A 44 -5.05 -3.16 6.23
CA LYS A 44 -5.57 -2.75 7.57
C LYS A 44 -4.99 -1.43 8.08
N GLY A 45 -4.83 -0.44 7.17
CA GLY A 45 -4.35 0.89 7.53
C GLY A 45 -2.84 1.02 7.73
N ASN A 46 -2.06 0.02 7.34
CA ASN A 46 -0.60 0.08 7.33
C ASN A 46 -0.04 -0.23 5.93
N ILE A 47 1.16 0.23 5.67
CA ILE A 47 1.90 -0.06 4.44
C ILE A 47 2.74 -1.33 4.64
N TYR A 48 2.67 -2.21 3.65
CA TYR A 48 3.43 -3.45 3.57
C TYR A 48 4.17 -3.52 2.23
N ILE A 49 5.25 -4.26 2.20
CA ILE A 49 5.99 -4.62 0.99
C ILE A 49 6.08 -6.15 0.90
N VAL A 50 5.92 -6.67 -0.31
CA VAL A 50 6.09 -8.09 -0.65
C VAL A 50 6.81 -8.20 -1.98
N ASP A 51 7.56 -9.29 -2.20
CA ASP A 51 8.17 -9.57 -3.49
C ASP A 51 7.10 -9.94 -4.53
N THR A 52 7.31 -9.61 -5.80
CA THR A 52 6.36 -9.89 -6.89
C THR A 52 6.12 -11.39 -7.10
N ASP A 53 7.09 -12.22 -6.77
CA ASP A 53 6.98 -13.68 -6.79
C ASP A 53 6.16 -14.23 -5.61
N GLY A 54 5.71 -13.35 -4.72
CA GLY A 54 4.96 -13.69 -3.51
C GLY A 54 5.85 -13.92 -2.29
N GLY A 55 5.28 -14.49 -1.24
CA GLY A 55 6.01 -14.75 0.00
C GLY A 55 5.46 -13.98 1.20
N LEU A 56 6.32 -13.72 2.17
CA LEU A 56 5.93 -13.04 3.42
C LEU A 56 5.97 -11.51 3.24
N ALA A 57 4.82 -10.86 3.37
CA ALA A 57 4.75 -9.40 3.36
C ALA A 57 5.36 -8.80 4.62
N ARG A 58 6.24 -7.82 4.46
CA ARG A 58 6.88 -7.08 5.53
C ARG A 58 6.13 -5.78 5.80
N GLN A 59 5.71 -5.57 7.05
CA GLN A 59 5.07 -4.33 7.48
C GLN A 59 6.10 -3.20 7.58
N ILE A 60 5.82 -2.05 6.97
CA ILE A 60 6.70 -0.88 6.92
C ILE A 60 6.26 0.18 7.91
N THR A 61 4.95 0.40 8.06
CA THR A 61 4.42 1.38 8.99
C THR A 61 3.70 0.70 10.16
N THR A 62 3.85 1.25 11.38
CA THR A 62 3.33 0.67 12.62
C THR A 62 2.51 1.67 13.44
N ASN A 63 2.23 2.87 12.91
CA ASN A 63 1.44 3.88 13.60
C ASN A 63 -0.04 3.47 13.63
N PRO A 64 -0.82 3.76 14.69
CA PRO A 64 -2.25 3.46 14.74
C PRO A 64 -3.11 4.29 13.77
N ALA A 65 -2.55 5.36 13.19
CA ALA A 65 -3.24 6.12 12.14
C ALA A 65 -3.34 5.33 10.84
N TYR A 66 -4.31 5.70 10.01
CA TYR A 66 -4.52 5.08 8.72
C TYR A 66 -3.49 5.59 7.70
N ASP A 67 -2.60 4.70 7.24
CA ASP A 67 -1.61 4.92 6.19
C ASP A 67 -2.09 4.29 4.88
N THR A 68 -1.99 5.02 3.75
CA THR A 68 -2.55 4.60 2.46
C THR A 68 -1.81 5.23 1.27
N ASP A 69 -2.18 4.83 0.05
CA ASP A 69 -1.68 5.38 -1.20
C ASP A 69 -0.14 5.31 -1.32
N PRO A 70 0.50 4.13 -1.12
CA PRO A 70 1.95 4.01 -1.23
C PRO A 70 2.42 4.19 -2.67
N LEU A 71 3.50 4.95 -2.86
CA LEU A 71 4.22 5.12 -4.12
C LEU A 71 5.71 4.90 -3.88
N TRP A 72 6.39 4.30 -4.84
CA TRP A 72 7.84 4.18 -4.82
C TRP A 72 8.53 5.44 -5.32
N SER A 73 9.65 5.79 -4.71
CA SER A 73 10.60 6.72 -5.31
C SER A 73 11.26 6.08 -6.55
N PRO A 74 11.72 6.89 -7.54
CA PRO A 74 12.35 6.37 -8.76
C PRO A 74 13.58 5.50 -8.51
N ASP A 75 14.29 5.73 -7.41
CA ASP A 75 15.46 4.92 -7.01
C ASP A 75 15.11 3.63 -6.23
N GLY A 76 13.80 3.38 -6.00
CA GLY A 76 13.33 2.21 -5.27
C GLY A 76 13.65 2.18 -3.76
N LYS A 77 14.20 3.26 -3.19
CA LYS A 77 14.68 3.24 -1.79
C LYS A 77 13.71 3.82 -0.78
N THR A 78 12.67 4.51 -1.26
CA THR A 78 11.75 5.25 -0.41
C THR A 78 10.31 4.98 -0.81
N ILE A 79 9.42 4.85 0.17
CA ILE A 79 7.98 4.83 -0.02
C ILE A 79 7.42 6.18 0.37
N ILE A 80 6.69 6.82 -0.54
CA ILE A 80 5.86 8.00 -0.32
C ILE A 80 4.44 7.51 -0.07
N PHE A 81 3.76 8.03 0.94
CA PHE A 81 2.42 7.59 1.30
C PHE A 81 1.61 8.70 1.97
N ALA A 82 0.30 8.54 2.01
CA ALA A 82 -0.60 9.43 2.75
C ALA A 82 -0.90 8.87 4.14
N SER A 83 -1.00 9.73 5.14
CA SER A 83 -1.28 9.35 6.53
C SER A 83 -2.17 10.35 7.25
N TYR A 84 -3.08 9.83 8.09
CA TYR A 84 -3.97 10.63 8.95
C TYR A 84 -3.38 10.90 10.36
N ARG A 85 -2.06 10.92 10.51
CA ARG A 85 -1.39 11.08 11.83
C ARG A 85 -1.65 12.42 12.50
N ASN A 86 -1.96 13.47 11.75
CA ASN A 86 -2.08 14.85 12.22
C ASN A 86 -3.44 15.48 11.87
N LYS A 87 -4.55 14.77 12.09
CA LYS A 87 -5.94 15.22 11.87
C LYS A 87 -6.35 15.38 10.40
N SER A 88 -5.45 15.76 9.50
CA SER A 88 -5.60 15.77 8.05
C SER A 88 -4.80 14.64 7.42
N LYS A 89 -5.14 14.32 6.17
CA LYS A 89 -4.35 13.39 5.37
C LYS A 89 -3.17 14.16 4.76
N ASP A 90 -1.98 13.90 5.27
CA ASP A 90 -0.73 14.51 4.82
C ASP A 90 0.17 13.49 4.14
N ILE A 91 1.14 13.98 3.38
CA ILE A 91 2.11 13.14 2.67
C ILE A 91 3.34 12.93 3.55
N TYR A 92 3.77 11.69 3.61
CA TYR A 92 4.95 11.23 4.34
C TYR A 92 5.87 10.45 3.42
N LYS A 93 7.11 10.30 3.82
CA LYS A 93 8.08 9.36 3.24
C LYS A 93 8.70 8.50 4.32
N ILE A 94 9.05 7.26 3.95
CA ILE A 94 9.74 6.30 4.81
C ILE A 94 10.71 5.48 3.95
N PRO A 95 11.90 5.12 4.45
CA PRO A 95 12.77 4.18 3.73
C PRO A 95 12.04 2.87 3.43
N ALA A 96 12.25 2.28 2.25
CA ALA A 96 11.64 1.00 1.88
C ALA A 96 12.04 -0.12 2.86
N GLU A 97 13.21 -0.03 3.48
CA GLU A 97 13.67 -0.94 4.53
C GLU A 97 12.92 -0.76 5.87
N GLY A 98 12.13 0.30 6.00
CA GLY A 98 11.46 0.68 7.26
C GLY A 98 12.22 1.79 7.99
N GLY A 99 11.70 2.18 9.16
CA GLY A 99 12.30 3.22 9.99
C GLY A 99 11.31 4.30 10.41
N ALA A 100 11.81 5.50 10.71
CA ALA A 100 10.97 6.62 11.11
C ALA A 100 10.44 7.38 9.88
N PRO A 101 9.12 7.54 9.73
CA PRO A 101 8.58 8.34 8.63
C PRO A 101 8.81 9.83 8.85
N VAL A 102 9.04 10.54 7.74
CA VAL A 102 9.21 11.99 7.69
C VAL A 102 7.99 12.60 7.02
N ARG A 103 7.37 13.60 7.66
CA ARG A 103 6.26 14.36 7.09
C ARG A 103 6.78 15.32 6.03
N LEU A 104 6.14 15.34 4.85
CA LEU A 104 6.50 16.19 3.72
C LEU A 104 5.57 17.40 3.58
N THR A 105 4.29 17.23 3.90
CA THR A 105 3.29 18.29 3.79
C THR A 105 2.60 18.52 5.13
N SER A 106 2.01 19.72 5.32
CA SER A 106 1.42 20.13 6.60
C SER A 106 0.18 21.02 6.47
N HIS A 107 -0.48 21.00 5.33
CA HIS A 107 -1.69 21.78 5.10
C HIS A 107 -2.91 21.15 5.83
N PRO A 108 -3.87 21.95 6.33
CA PRO A 108 -5.06 21.42 7.00
C PRO A 108 -6.03 20.65 6.08
N GLY A 109 -5.94 20.81 4.77
CA GLY A 109 -6.68 20.00 3.78
C GLY A 109 -6.10 18.62 3.59
N ASN A 110 -6.89 17.71 3.00
CA ASN A 110 -6.41 16.38 2.68
C ASN A 110 -5.54 16.39 1.42
N GLU A 111 -4.39 15.75 1.51
CA GLU A 111 -3.42 15.62 0.43
C GLU A 111 -3.22 14.14 0.09
N THR A 112 -3.12 13.83 -1.20
CA THR A 112 -2.96 12.45 -1.69
C THR A 112 -1.87 12.42 -2.75
N PRO A 113 -0.79 11.64 -2.56
CA PRO A 113 0.24 11.51 -3.57
C PRO A 113 -0.34 10.76 -4.79
N MET A 114 0.00 11.23 -5.99
CA MET A 114 -0.47 10.67 -7.27
C MET A 114 0.67 9.99 -8.03
N THR A 115 1.83 10.62 -8.08
CA THR A 115 3.02 10.06 -8.71
C THR A 115 4.28 10.72 -8.19
N VAL A 116 5.41 10.03 -8.33
CA VAL A 116 6.75 10.56 -8.08
C VAL A 116 7.46 10.64 -9.43
N LEU A 117 7.97 11.82 -9.77
CA LEU A 117 8.70 12.07 -11.00
C LEU A 117 10.16 11.58 -10.87
N GLU A 118 10.84 11.40 -11.99
CA GLU A 118 12.23 10.92 -12.04
C GLU A 118 13.22 11.83 -11.29
N ASP A 119 12.92 13.12 -11.19
CA ASP A 119 13.70 14.09 -10.41
C ASP A 119 13.40 14.08 -8.90
N GLY A 120 12.48 13.19 -8.46
CA GLY A 120 12.04 13.07 -7.07
C GLY A 120 10.92 14.01 -6.65
N ASN A 121 10.43 14.88 -7.53
CA ASN A 121 9.26 15.71 -7.26
C ASN A 121 7.99 14.85 -7.14
N ILE A 122 7.10 15.23 -6.24
CA ILE A 122 5.86 14.52 -5.98
C ILE A 122 4.70 15.34 -6.55
N ILE A 123 3.96 14.76 -7.47
CA ILE A 123 2.67 15.28 -7.91
C ILE A 123 1.61 14.75 -6.94
N PHE A 124 0.79 15.64 -6.40
CA PHE A 124 -0.27 15.26 -5.45
C PHE A 124 -1.55 16.06 -5.68
N SER A 125 -2.67 15.51 -5.25
CA SER A 125 -3.93 16.24 -5.18
C SER A 125 -4.14 16.75 -3.77
N ALA A 126 -4.66 17.97 -3.64
CA ALA A 126 -4.97 18.58 -2.36
C ALA A 126 -6.34 19.27 -2.38
N SER A 127 -7.08 19.16 -1.26
CA SER A 127 -8.29 19.93 -1.00
C SER A 127 -7.89 21.25 -0.32
N ILE A 128 -7.27 22.14 -1.08
CA ILE A 128 -6.85 23.45 -0.57
C ILE A 128 -7.94 24.45 -0.93
N GLN A 129 -8.55 25.07 0.07
CA GLN A 129 -9.40 26.22 -0.13
C GLN A 129 -8.50 27.43 -0.37
N GLN A 130 -8.22 27.72 -1.63
CA GLN A 130 -7.57 28.97 -2.01
C GLN A 130 -8.62 30.07 -2.01
N ASP A 131 -8.45 31.02 -1.08
CA ASP A 131 -9.11 32.31 -1.01
C ASP A 131 -10.65 32.32 -0.87
N ALA A 132 -11.13 32.80 0.27
CA ALA A 132 -12.54 33.04 0.56
C ALA A 132 -13.20 34.07 -0.39
N GLN A 133 -12.44 34.70 -1.28
CA GLN A 133 -12.90 35.72 -2.20
C GLN A 133 -13.45 35.17 -3.53
N TYR A 134 -13.20 33.89 -3.83
CA TYR A 134 -13.72 33.19 -5.00
C TYR A 134 -14.69 32.07 -4.58
N GLY A 135 -15.75 32.45 -3.87
CA GLY A 135 -16.74 31.54 -3.24
C GLY A 135 -17.64 30.74 -4.17
N ASP A 136 -17.40 30.70 -5.49
CA ASP A 136 -18.29 30.07 -6.45
C ASP A 136 -17.77 28.76 -7.07
N PHE A 137 -16.64 28.22 -6.62
CA PHE A 137 -16.23 26.89 -7.04
C PHE A 137 -16.53 25.86 -5.95
N PRO A 138 -17.34 24.82 -6.26
CA PRO A 138 -17.49 23.69 -5.35
C PRO A 138 -16.11 23.15 -5.03
N GLY A 139 -15.78 23.02 -3.73
CA GLY A 139 -14.48 22.60 -3.23
C GLY A 139 -14.02 21.30 -3.90
N GLY A 140 -13.21 21.42 -4.94
CA GLY A 140 -12.59 20.33 -5.68
C GLY A 140 -11.16 20.11 -5.23
N SER A 141 -10.64 18.89 -5.36
CA SER A 141 -9.21 18.62 -5.24
C SER A 141 -8.48 19.22 -6.44
N GLN A 142 -7.39 19.92 -6.19
CA GLN A 142 -6.48 20.42 -7.23
C GLN A 142 -5.20 19.57 -7.23
N VAL A 143 -4.52 19.54 -8.39
CA VAL A 143 -3.24 18.85 -8.57
C VAL A 143 -2.10 19.85 -8.41
N TYR A 144 -1.09 19.51 -7.63
CA TYR A 144 0.10 20.31 -7.33
C TYR A 144 1.38 19.53 -7.64
#